data_057e05cb2a18cfef162cbe25de7df314
#
_entry.id   057e05cb2a18cfef162cbe25de7df314
#
_cell.length_a   1.000
_cell.length_b   1.000
_cell.length_c   1.000
_cell.angle_alpha   90.00
_cell.angle_beta   90.00
_cell.angle_gamma   90.00
#
_symmetry.space_group_name_H-M   'P 1'
#
loop_
_entity.id
_entity.type
_entity.pdbx_description
1 polymer ?
#
loop_
_entity_poly.entity_id
_entity_poly.type
_entity_poly.pdbx_seq_one_letter_code
_entity_poly.pdbx_strand_id
1 'polypeptide(L)'
;MHKRISDEEKRLRSINAYVVLFVFFIMVAAGIICVMIYNVLSAFGLMKHIEVVPMLMPLIMLCSCVIIGSILSAMLSGILLRPLNDLKEGLLKVSKGDFSVRLEENGNSELSHIQENFNIMVKELGNTELFRNDFINDFSHEFKTPMVSVYGFAKQLKKGGLTKEQEDEYIDIIINESQRLINMSSNILMLNKLENQEIITDKKEFSLDEELRRCVLQLQSQWGAKNQEVIPELCELNYYGNSEMLKQVWLNVIGNAIKYTQDGGTIEIRLDINPKNSNEIRVRVTDNGIGMDKATTERIFEKFYQGDSSHATGGNGLGLAMVKRIVELCGGRIRVKSELNKGTQFTVYLPIENKETEKEDKKKKSLNTVNLSLIHI
;
A
#
# COMPACT_ATOMS: atom_id res chain seq x y z
N MET A 1 -19.44 -13.64 4.42
CA MET A 1 -18.81 -14.54 3.45
C MET A 1 -19.84 -15.39 2.68
N HIS A 2 -20.75 -16.13 3.33
CA HIS A 2 -21.79 -16.94 2.67
C HIS A 2 -22.73 -16.19 1.71
N LYS A 3 -23.05 -14.93 1.99
CA LYS A 3 -23.93 -14.11 1.14
C LYS A 3 -23.24 -13.67 -0.17
N ARG A 4 -21.91 -13.44 -0.14
CA ARG A 4 -21.11 -13.10 -1.35
C ARG A 4 -20.98 -14.28 -2.30
N ILE A 5 -20.73 -15.48 -1.78
CA ILE A 5 -20.60 -16.71 -2.60
C ILE A 5 -21.94 -17.05 -3.28
N SER A 6 -23.08 -16.88 -2.57
CA SER A 6 -24.43 -17.06 -3.14
C SER A 6 -24.76 -16.05 -4.23
N ASP A 7 -24.25 -14.82 -4.14
CA ASP A 7 -24.46 -13.79 -5.17
C ASP A 7 -23.55 -14.01 -6.39
N GLU A 8 -22.33 -14.52 -6.22
CA GLU A 8 -21.45 -14.93 -7.34
C GLU A 8 -21.98 -16.15 -8.10
N GLU A 9 -22.49 -17.18 -7.40
CA GLU A 9 -23.13 -18.32 -8.06
C GLU A 9 -24.39 -17.92 -8.83
N LYS A 10 -25.18 -17.00 -8.31
CA LYS A 10 -26.34 -16.45 -9.02
C LYS A 10 -25.93 -15.66 -10.27
N ARG A 11 -24.83 -14.88 -10.20
CA ARG A 11 -24.28 -14.12 -11.33
C ARG A 11 -23.74 -15.06 -12.41
N LEU A 12 -22.96 -16.08 -12.07
CA LEU A 12 -22.46 -17.08 -13.03
C LEU A 12 -23.58 -17.82 -13.73
N ARG A 13 -24.64 -18.20 -13.00
CA ARG A 13 -25.84 -18.78 -13.61
C ARG A 13 -26.56 -17.81 -14.54
N SER A 14 -26.53 -16.50 -14.23
CA SER A 14 -27.13 -15.48 -15.09
C SER A 14 -26.35 -15.32 -16.42
N ILE A 15 -25.00 -15.30 -16.38
CA ILE A 15 -24.17 -15.18 -17.61
C ILE A 15 -24.39 -16.37 -18.54
N ASN A 16 -24.38 -17.60 -18.01
CA ASN A 16 -24.67 -18.78 -18.78
C ASN A 16 -26.10 -18.75 -19.37
N ALA A 17 -27.08 -18.27 -18.58
CA ALA A 17 -28.44 -18.10 -19.06
C ALA A 17 -28.55 -17.06 -20.18
N TYR A 18 -27.82 -15.94 -20.06
CA TYR A 18 -27.79 -14.91 -21.11
C TYR A 18 -27.16 -15.42 -22.41
N VAL A 19 -26.05 -16.16 -22.33
CA VAL A 19 -25.40 -16.75 -23.52
C VAL A 19 -26.33 -17.74 -24.20
N VAL A 20 -26.98 -18.63 -23.46
CA VAL A 20 -27.94 -19.61 -23.99
C VAL A 20 -29.17 -18.90 -24.61
N LEU A 21 -29.72 -17.92 -23.89
CA LEU A 21 -30.86 -17.13 -24.36
C LEU A 21 -30.51 -16.36 -25.64
N PHE A 22 -29.31 -15.83 -25.69
CA PHE A 22 -28.80 -15.09 -26.83
C PHE A 22 -28.61 -15.96 -28.07
N VAL A 23 -27.99 -17.15 -27.93
CA VAL A 23 -27.89 -18.13 -29.03
C VAL A 23 -29.30 -18.55 -29.50
N PHE A 24 -30.23 -18.75 -28.57
CA PHE A 24 -31.62 -19.06 -28.89
C PHE A 24 -32.30 -17.96 -29.72
N PHE A 25 -32.13 -16.67 -29.31
CA PHE A 25 -32.67 -15.54 -30.07
C PHE A 25 -32.08 -15.43 -31.49
N ILE A 26 -30.76 -15.70 -31.64
CA ILE A 26 -30.13 -15.76 -32.98
C ILE A 26 -30.77 -16.83 -33.85
N MET A 27 -30.98 -18.02 -33.32
CA MET A 27 -31.62 -19.13 -34.05
C MET A 27 -33.06 -18.80 -34.43
N VAL A 28 -33.84 -18.19 -33.51
CA VAL A 28 -35.21 -17.76 -33.77
C VAL A 28 -35.25 -16.64 -34.82
N ALA A 29 -34.39 -15.65 -34.72
CA ALA A 29 -34.28 -14.53 -35.66
C ALA A 29 -33.93 -15.05 -37.09
N ALA A 30 -32.95 -15.95 -37.18
CA ALA A 30 -32.59 -16.60 -38.44
C ALA A 30 -33.78 -17.35 -39.04
N GLY A 31 -34.55 -18.09 -38.24
CA GLY A 31 -35.77 -18.78 -38.69
C GLY A 31 -36.83 -17.81 -39.20
N ILE A 32 -37.10 -16.72 -38.49
CA ILE A 32 -38.06 -15.69 -38.89
C ILE A 32 -37.66 -15.05 -40.23
N ILE A 33 -36.36 -14.68 -40.38
CA ILE A 33 -35.82 -14.11 -41.62
C ILE A 33 -35.99 -15.08 -42.78
N CYS A 34 -35.73 -16.37 -42.58
CA CYS A 34 -35.94 -17.40 -43.58
C CYS A 34 -37.40 -17.52 -44.01
N VAL A 35 -38.34 -17.49 -43.05
CA VAL A 35 -39.78 -17.51 -43.32
C VAL A 35 -40.22 -16.25 -44.09
N MET A 36 -39.71 -15.07 -43.73
CA MET A 36 -39.98 -13.82 -44.45
C MET A 36 -39.46 -13.87 -45.89
N ILE A 37 -38.23 -14.34 -46.09
CA ILE A 37 -37.65 -14.50 -47.45
C ILE A 37 -38.51 -15.46 -48.30
N TYR A 38 -38.94 -16.57 -47.69
CA TYR A 38 -39.81 -17.52 -48.34
C TYR A 38 -41.16 -16.87 -48.81
N ASN A 39 -41.82 -16.14 -47.89
CA ASN A 39 -43.09 -15.47 -48.19
C ASN A 39 -42.92 -14.38 -49.24
N VAL A 40 -41.86 -13.61 -49.26
CA VAL A 40 -41.56 -12.61 -50.29
C VAL A 40 -41.35 -13.27 -51.66
N LEU A 41 -40.51 -14.30 -51.72
CA LEU A 41 -40.26 -15.05 -52.99
C LEU A 41 -41.52 -15.70 -53.51
N SER A 42 -42.38 -16.20 -52.62
CA SER A 42 -43.69 -16.77 -52.99
C SER A 42 -44.64 -15.70 -53.55
N ALA A 43 -44.73 -14.51 -52.93
CA ALA A 43 -45.56 -13.39 -53.37
C ALA A 43 -45.16 -12.84 -54.75
N PHE A 44 -43.85 -12.83 -55.03
CA PHE A 44 -43.36 -12.48 -56.40
C PHE A 44 -43.53 -13.55 -57.45
N GLY A 45 -44.14 -14.69 -57.10
CA GLY A 45 -44.42 -15.80 -58.08
C GLY A 45 -43.16 -16.57 -58.50
N LEU A 46 -41.97 -16.25 -57.89
CA LEU A 46 -40.71 -16.93 -58.21
C LEU A 46 -40.70 -18.38 -57.75
N MET A 47 -41.68 -18.78 -56.91
CA MET A 47 -41.83 -20.14 -56.38
C MET A 47 -42.71 -21.06 -57.20
N LYS A 48 -43.39 -20.55 -58.20
CA LYS A 48 -44.30 -21.37 -59.02
C LYS A 48 -43.64 -22.53 -59.79
N HIS A 49 -42.32 -22.46 -60.02
CA HIS A 49 -41.55 -23.53 -60.65
C HIS A 49 -40.91 -24.52 -59.68
N ILE A 50 -40.98 -24.25 -58.35
CA ILE A 50 -40.30 -25.05 -57.31
C ILE A 50 -41.24 -26.07 -56.65
N GLU A 51 -42.55 -25.98 -56.94
CA GLU A 51 -43.56 -26.99 -56.48
C GLU A 51 -43.29 -28.43 -56.97
N VAL A 52 -42.38 -28.61 -57.93
CA VAL A 52 -42.05 -29.92 -58.51
C VAL A 52 -41.23 -30.82 -57.62
N VAL A 53 -40.54 -30.25 -56.55
CA VAL A 53 -39.73 -31.06 -55.67
C VAL A 53 -40.00 -30.65 -54.20
N PRO A 54 -40.95 -31.30 -53.50
CA PRO A 54 -41.30 -30.98 -52.09
C PRO A 54 -40.14 -31.01 -51.10
N MET A 55 -39.08 -31.74 -51.42
CA MET A 55 -37.92 -31.91 -50.63
C MET A 55 -36.90 -30.74 -50.76
N LEU A 56 -37.00 -29.89 -51.79
CA LEU A 56 -36.03 -28.80 -52.03
C LEU A 56 -36.23 -27.60 -51.10
N MET A 57 -37.50 -27.36 -50.72
CA MET A 57 -37.85 -26.25 -49.82
C MET A 57 -37.25 -26.34 -48.46
N PRO A 58 -37.34 -27.45 -47.69
CA PRO A 58 -36.69 -27.60 -46.41
C PRO A 58 -35.15 -27.47 -46.50
N LEU A 59 -34.57 -27.94 -47.62
CA LEU A 59 -33.13 -27.84 -47.87
C LEU A 59 -32.68 -26.38 -48.07
N ILE A 60 -33.39 -25.58 -48.85
CA ILE A 60 -33.14 -24.16 -49.07
C ILE A 60 -33.27 -23.39 -47.72
N MET A 61 -34.30 -23.71 -46.95
CA MET A 61 -34.56 -23.12 -45.66
C MET A 61 -33.43 -23.45 -44.66
N LEU A 62 -32.96 -24.68 -44.66
CA LEU A 62 -31.83 -25.09 -43.82
C LEU A 62 -30.53 -24.35 -44.22
N CYS A 63 -30.21 -24.30 -45.52
CA CYS A 63 -29.03 -23.60 -46.02
C CYS A 63 -29.07 -22.10 -45.70
N SER A 64 -30.23 -21.44 -45.87
CA SER A 64 -30.38 -20.02 -45.54
C SER A 64 -30.26 -19.77 -44.03
N CYS A 65 -30.79 -20.63 -43.15
CA CYS A 65 -30.60 -20.55 -41.71
C CYS A 65 -29.13 -20.68 -41.31
N VAL A 66 -28.39 -21.60 -41.90
CA VAL A 66 -26.96 -21.80 -41.64
C VAL A 66 -26.14 -20.58 -42.07
N ILE A 67 -26.41 -20.03 -43.26
CA ILE A 67 -25.71 -18.86 -43.79
C ILE A 67 -25.99 -17.63 -42.91
N ILE A 68 -27.25 -17.32 -42.61
CA ILE A 68 -27.64 -16.17 -41.79
C ILE A 68 -27.11 -16.33 -40.37
N GLY A 69 -27.25 -17.50 -39.77
CA GLY A 69 -26.72 -17.81 -38.43
C GLY A 69 -25.20 -17.67 -38.36
N SER A 70 -24.46 -18.10 -39.39
CA SER A 70 -23.03 -17.97 -39.50
C SER A 70 -22.58 -16.50 -39.59
N ILE A 71 -23.28 -15.70 -40.41
CA ILE A 71 -22.99 -14.26 -40.55
C ILE A 71 -23.25 -13.52 -39.23
N LEU A 72 -24.41 -13.77 -38.61
CA LEU A 72 -24.75 -13.16 -37.29
C LEU A 72 -23.77 -13.58 -36.21
N SER A 73 -23.40 -14.86 -36.16
CA SER A 73 -22.42 -15.38 -35.22
C SER A 73 -21.04 -14.75 -35.41
N ALA A 74 -20.59 -14.58 -36.67
CA ALA A 74 -19.31 -13.95 -36.98
C ALA A 74 -19.28 -12.46 -36.59
N MET A 75 -20.33 -11.70 -36.86
CA MET A 75 -20.44 -10.29 -36.46
C MET A 75 -20.42 -10.14 -34.94
N LEU A 76 -21.10 -11.01 -34.23
CA LEU A 76 -21.27 -10.94 -32.80
C LEU A 76 -20.04 -11.46 -32.03
N SER A 77 -19.34 -12.46 -32.60
CA SER A 77 -18.07 -12.96 -32.10
C SER A 77 -17.03 -11.84 -32.01
N GLY A 78 -16.98 -10.93 -32.99
CA GLY A 78 -16.07 -9.76 -32.95
C GLY A 78 -16.37 -8.81 -31.79
N ILE A 79 -17.64 -8.58 -31.46
CA ILE A 79 -18.05 -7.68 -30.39
C ILE A 79 -17.81 -8.29 -28.99
N LEU A 80 -18.11 -9.58 -28.83
CA LEU A 80 -17.97 -10.27 -27.53
C LEU A 80 -16.53 -10.66 -27.22
N LEU A 81 -15.72 -11.03 -28.21
CA LEU A 81 -14.36 -11.49 -28.01
C LEU A 81 -13.32 -10.33 -27.96
N ARG A 82 -13.67 -9.16 -28.50
CA ARG A 82 -12.77 -8.00 -28.51
C ARG A 82 -12.31 -7.60 -27.10
N PRO A 83 -13.20 -7.42 -26.11
CA PRO A 83 -12.76 -7.06 -24.76
C PRO A 83 -11.86 -8.13 -24.09
N LEU A 84 -12.05 -9.40 -24.43
CA LEU A 84 -11.20 -10.50 -23.94
C LEU A 84 -9.81 -10.47 -24.58
N ASN A 85 -9.71 -10.13 -25.86
CA ASN A 85 -8.42 -9.93 -26.51
C ASN A 85 -7.69 -8.71 -25.97
N ASP A 86 -8.38 -7.59 -25.72
CA ASP A 86 -7.83 -6.38 -25.13
C ASP A 86 -7.30 -6.68 -23.71
N LEU A 87 -8.05 -7.45 -22.91
CA LEU A 87 -7.59 -7.92 -21.59
C LEU A 87 -6.35 -8.80 -21.70
N LYS A 88 -6.31 -9.76 -22.64
CA LYS A 88 -5.15 -10.62 -22.88
C LYS A 88 -3.92 -9.81 -23.26
N GLU A 89 -4.06 -8.85 -24.17
CA GLU A 89 -2.95 -7.97 -24.58
C GLU A 89 -2.50 -7.08 -23.42
N GLY A 90 -3.44 -6.54 -22.64
CA GLY A 90 -3.15 -5.76 -21.43
C GLY A 90 -2.34 -6.58 -20.44
N LEU A 91 -2.76 -7.81 -20.13
CA LEU A 91 -2.02 -8.71 -19.23
C LEU A 91 -0.59 -9.01 -19.75
N LEU A 92 -0.43 -9.21 -21.06
CA LEU A 92 0.89 -9.42 -21.68
C LEU A 92 1.80 -8.19 -21.56
N LYS A 93 1.26 -6.97 -21.66
CA LYS A 93 2.02 -5.74 -21.49
C LYS A 93 2.43 -5.57 -20.02
N VAL A 94 1.49 -5.76 -19.09
CA VAL A 94 1.76 -5.72 -17.63
C VAL A 94 2.83 -6.74 -17.23
N SER A 95 2.78 -7.96 -17.75
CA SER A 95 3.79 -8.98 -17.48
C SER A 95 5.19 -8.61 -17.96
N LYS A 96 5.31 -7.66 -18.90
CA LYS A 96 6.58 -7.10 -19.39
C LYS A 96 7.00 -5.82 -18.64
N GLY A 97 6.24 -5.43 -17.61
CA GLY A 97 6.54 -4.24 -16.81
C GLY A 97 5.91 -2.94 -17.34
N ASP A 98 5.03 -3.00 -18.33
CA ASP A 98 4.30 -1.80 -18.78
C ASP A 98 3.02 -1.61 -17.95
N PHE A 99 3.12 -0.79 -16.90
CA PHE A 99 2.01 -0.45 -16.02
C PHE A 99 1.23 0.80 -16.47
N SER A 100 1.53 1.35 -17.66
CA SER A 100 0.79 2.47 -18.24
C SER A 100 -0.50 2.04 -18.93
N VAL A 101 -0.64 0.76 -19.22
CA VAL A 101 -1.78 0.18 -19.93
C VAL A 101 -3.07 0.40 -19.16
N ARG A 102 -4.12 0.83 -19.88
CA ARG A 102 -5.48 0.92 -19.34
C ARG A 102 -6.44 0.30 -20.36
N LEU A 103 -7.42 -0.41 -19.86
CA LEU A 103 -8.52 -0.95 -20.66
C LEU A 103 -9.70 0.03 -20.65
N GLU A 104 -10.35 0.20 -21.78
CA GLU A 104 -11.55 1.04 -21.88
C GLU A 104 -12.73 0.35 -21.19
N GLU A 105 -13.36 1.06 -20.26
CA GLU A 105 -14.54 0.60 -19.54
C GLU A 105 -15.79 0.90 -20.38
N ASN A 106 -16.26 -0.09 -21.12
CA ASN A 106 -17.41 0.07 -22.01
C ASN A 106 -18.70 -0.50 -21.39
N GLY A 107 -19.52 0.36 -20.77
CA GLY A 107 -20.88 0.05 -20.29
C GLY A 107 -20.94 -0.58 -18.89
N ASN A 108 -22.14 -1.02 -18.49
CA ASN A 108 -22.43 -1.65 -17.18
C ASN A 108 -22.50 -3.19 -17.31
N SER A 109 -21.53 -3.81 -17.98
CA SER A 109 -21.48 -5.26 -18.13
C SER A 109 -20.51 -5.90 -17.13
N GLU A 110 -20.65 -7.20 -16.86
CA GLU A 110 -19.69 -7.97 -16.03
C GLU A 110 -18.24 -7.86 -16.56
N LEU A 111 -18.08 -7.71 -17.88
CA LEU A 111 -16.77 -7.47 -18.51
C LEU A 111 -16.20 -6.10 -18.15
N SER A 112 -17.03 -5.07 -18.03
CA SER A 112 -16.62 -3.74 -17.58
C SER A 112 -16.06 -3.77 -16.17
N HIS A 113 -16.65 -4.52 -15.25
CA HIS A 113 -16.11 -4.72 -13.89
C HIS A 113 -14.77 -5.45 -13.89
N ILE A 114 -14.55 -6.39 -14.82
CA ILE A 114 -13.24 -7.05 -14.95
C ILE A 114 -12.19 -6.05 -15.45
N GLN A 115 -12.54 -5.19 -16.39
CA GLN A 115 -11.67 -4.15 -16.93
C GLN A 115 -11.33 -3.10 -15.86
N GLU A 116 -12.31 -2.67 -15.05
CA GLU A 116 -12.11 -1.80 -13.89
C GLU A 116 -11.15 -2.40 -12.86
N ASN A 117 -11.39 -3.65 -12.46
CA ASN A 117 -10.51 -4.36 -11.53
C ASN A 117 -9.09 -4.54 -12.09
N PHE A 118 -8.96 -4.81 -13.41
CA PHE A 118 -7.67 -4.84 -14.08
C PHE A 118 -6.97 -3.48 -13.99
N ASN A 119 -7.68 -2.38 -14.30
CA ASN A 119 -7.13 -1.03 -14.24
C ASN A 119 -6.66 -0.64 -12.84
N ILE A 120 -7.44 -1.01 -11.81
CA ILE A 120 -7.07 -0.83 -10.39
C ILE A 120 -5.80 -1.63 -10.07
N MET A 121 -5.76 -2.91 -10.44
CA MET A 121 -4.59 -3.77 -10.21
C MET A 121 -3.33 -3.22 -10.88
N VAL A 122 -3.42 -2.81 -12.14
CA VAL A 122 -2.29 -2.25 -12.89
C VAL A 122 -1.81 -0.94 -12.27
N LYS A 123 -2.73 -0.10 -11.79
CA LYS A 123 -2.39 1.14 -11.07
C LYS A 123 -1.61 0.83 -9.80
N GLU A 124 -2.07 -0.13 -8.99
CA GLU A 124 -1.39 -0.51 -7.74
C GLU A 124 -0.01 -1.15 -7.99
N LEU A 125 0.10 -1.99 -9.03
CA LEU A 125 1.39 -2.54 -9.44
C LEU A 125 2.36 -1.45 -9.92
N GLY A 126 1.88 -0.50 -10.71
CA GLY A 126 2.67 0.64 -11.18
C GLY A 126 3.13 1.53 -10.03
N ASN A 127 2.26 1.84 -9.09
CA ASN A 127 2.60 2.59 -7.88
C ASN A 127 3.68 1.87 -7.06
N THR A 128 3.56 0.54 -6.92
CA THR A 128 4.53 -0.29 -6.19
C THR A 128 5.89 -0.28 -6.87
N GLU A 129 5.94 -0.39 -8.20
CA GLU A 129 7.19 -0.39 -8.97
C GLU A 129 7.88 0.99 -8.96
N LEU A 130 7.12 2.08 -9.15
CA LEU A 130 7.62 3.45 -9.01
C LEU A 130 8.20 3.66 -7.62
N PHE A 131 7.45 3.28 -6.60
CA PHE A 131 7.88 3.38 -5.21
C PHE A 131 9.17 2.60 -4.94
N ARG A 132 9.29 1.38 -5.49
CA ARG A 132 10.51 0.57 -5.38
C ARG A 132 11.71 1.22 -6.05
N ASN A 133 11.51 1.81 -7.24
CA ASN A 133 12.57 2.48 -7.98
C ASN A 133 13.03 3.77 -7.28
N ASP A 134 12.09 4.58 -6.79
CA ASP A 134 12.39 5.79 -6.02
C ASP A 134 13.14 5.41 -4.73
N PHE A 135 12.68 4.37 -4.02
CA PHE A 135 13.38 3.85 -2.84
C PHE A 135 14.83 3.44 -3.13
N ILE A 136 15.09 2.71 -4.24
CA ILE A 136 16.45 2.28 -4.61
C ILE A 136 17.32 3.50 -4.99
N ASN A 137 16.75 4.48 -5.69
CA ASN A 137 17.46 5.69 -6.08
C ASN A 137 17.83 6.53 -4.85
N ASP A 138 16.86 6.82 -3.98
CA ASP A 138 17.08 7.59 -2.75
C ASP A 138 18.06 6.89 -1.82
N PHE A 139 17.92 5.57 -1.65
CA PHE A 139 18.86 4.75 -0.90
C PHE A 139 20.28 4.85 -1.45
N SER A 140 20.44 4.75 -2.78
CA SER A 140 21.73 4.80 -3.42
C SER A 140 22.41 6.17 -3.24
N HIS A 141 21.63 7.24 -3.31
CA HIS A 141 22.11 8.60 -3.06
C HIS A 141 22.53 8.83 -1.61
N GLU A 142 21.66 8.45 -0.65
CA GLU A 142 21.91 8.62 0.77
C GLU A 142 23.08 7.73 1.27
N PHE A 143 23.33 6.60 0.63
CA PHE A 143 24.46 5.72 0.92
C PHE A 143 25.78 6.22 0.33
N LYS A 144 25.72 6.76 -0.89
CA LYS A 144 26.92 7.21 -1.62
C LYS A 144 27.61 8.38 -0.92
N THR A 145 26.86 9.33 -0.39
CA THR A 145 27.40 10.55 0.24
C THR A 145 28.33 10.23 1.44
N PRO A 146 27.88 9.49 2.49
CA PRO A 146 28.77 9.14 3.60
C PRO A 146 29.93 8.23 3.18
N MET A 147 29.74 7.31 2.23
CA MET A 147 30.83 6.47 1.71
C MET A 147 31.92 7.29 1.03
N VAL A 148 31.54 8.29 0.24
CA VAL A 148 32.52 9.20 -0.41
C VAL A 148 33.25 10.02 0.63
N SER A 149 32.55 10.50 1.67
CA SER A 149 33.15 11.23 2.81
C SER A 149 34.17 10.36 3.53
N VAL A 150 33.79 9.16 3.98
CA VAL A 150 34.69 8.19 4.65
C VAL A 150 35.92 7.90 3.78
N TYR A 151 35.73 7.60 2.50
CA TYR A 151 36.83 7.33 1.59
C TYR A 151 37.75 8.55 1.41
N GLY A 152 37.17 9.74 1.27
CA GLY A 152 37.93 10.98 1.07
C GLY A 152 38.84 11.31 2.26
N PHE A 153 38.29 11.29 3.48
CA PHE A 153 39.04 11.57 4.70
C PHE A 153 40.08 10.49 5.03
N ALA A 154 39.75 9.22 4.84
CA ALA A 154 40.71 8.13 4.95
C ALA A 154 41.90 8.26 3.95
N LYS A 155 41.61 8.72 2.75
CA LYS A 155 42.66 8.98 1.73
C LYS A 155 43.56 10.17 2.13
N GLN A 156 43.01 11.22 2.74
CA GLN A 156 43.80 12.35 3.24
C GLN A 156 44.68 11.94 4.42
N LEU A 157 44.14 11.17 5.39
CA LEU A 157 44.94 10.59 6.48
C LEU A 157 46.09 9.75 5.95
N LYS A 158 45.85 8.89 4.94
CA LYS A 158 46.88 8.07 4.32
C LYS A 158 47.99 8.89 3.62
N LYS A 159 47.63 10.07 3.08
CA LYS A 159 48.60 10.95 2.38
C LYS A 159 49.59 11.58 3.38
N GLY A 160 49.18 11.76 4.64
CA GLY A 160 49.98 12.40 5.65
C GLY A 160 50.16 13.92 5.49
N GLY A 161 50.95 14.51 6.36
CA GLY A 161 51.19 15.96 6.32
C GLY A 161 50.15 16.80 7.05
N LEU A 162 49.31 16.16 7.86
CA LEU A 162 48.27 16.80 8.67
C LEU A 162 48.80 17.13 10.07
N THR A 163 48.18 18.11 10.72
CA THR A 163 48.41 18.33 12.15
C THR A 163 47.63 17.26 12.91
N LYS A 164 48.00 17.06 14.19
CA LYS A 164 47.33 16.09 15.04
C LYS A 164 45.83 16.40 15.22
N GLU A 165 45.50 17.67 15.34
CA GLU A 165 44.12 18.16 15.45
C GLU A 165 43.33 17.83 14.17
N GLN A 166 43.93 17.95 12.98
CA GLN A 166 43.29 17.58 11.70
C GLN A 166 43.15 16.06 11.55
N GLU A 167 44.14 15.29 12.05
CA GLU A 167 44.03 13.83 12.04
C GLU A 167 42.85 13.36 12.92
N ASP A 168 42.74 13.90 14.13
CA ASP A 168 41.68 13.59 15.08
C ASP A 168 40.29 14.00 14.49
N GLU A 169 40.18 15.20 13.92
CA GLU A 169 38.96 15.66 13.24
C GLU A 169 38.54 14.72 12.10
N TYR A 170 39.50 14.29 11.24
CA TYR A 170 39.18 13.40 10.12
C TYR A 170 38.77 12.00 10.59
N ILE A 171 39.38 11.50 11.65
CA ILE A 171 38.98 10.24 12.29
C ILE A 171 37.57 10.35 12.84
N ASP A 172 37.23 11.44 13.53
CA ASP A 172 35.88 11.68 14.06
C ASP A 172 34.83 11.73 12.94
N ILE A 173 35.12 12.38 11.82
CA ILE A 173 34.23 12.40 10.65
C ILE A 173 34.04 10.97 10.10
N ILE A 174 35.10 10.17 9.99
CA ILE A 174 35.02 8.79 9.50
C ILE A 174 34.15 7.94 10.43
N ILE A 175 34.35 8.08 11.75
CA ILE A 175 33.56 7.36 12.76
C ILE A 175 32.09 7.75 12.68
N ASN A 176 31.79 9.05 12.62
CA ASN A 176 30.42 9.56 12.55
C ASN A 176 29.68 9.11 11.29
N GLU A 177 30.33 9.19 10.12
CA GLU A 177 29.74 8.75 8.85
C GLU A 177 29.56 7.22 8.79
N SER A 178 30.51 6.46 9.38
CA SER A 178 30.38 5.01 9.51
C SER A 178 29.20 4.63 10.40
N GLN A 179 29.04 5.32 11.55
CA GLN A 179 27.90 5.11 12.44
C GLN A 179 26.56 5.46 11.76
N ARG A 180 26.55 6.53 10.95
CA ARG A 180 25.39 6.90 10.13
C ARG A 180 25.00 5.79 9.16
N LEU A 181 25.97 5.17 8.47
CA LEU A 181 25.75 4.03 7.57
C LEU A 181 25.20 2.79 8.29
N ILE A 182 25.73 2.48 9.48
CA ILE A 182 25.25 1.37 10.31
C ILE A 182 23.78 1.60 10.70
N ASN A 183 23.46 2.80 11.18
CA ASN A 183 22.10 3.16 11.56
C ASN A 183 21.14 3.11 10.38
N MET A 184 21.56 3.59 9.22
CA MET A 184 20.78 3.55 7.98
C MET A 184 20.49 2.11 7.53
N SER A 185 21.51 1.25 7.52
CA SER A 185 21.35 -0.18 7.21
C SER A 185 20.37 -0.86 8.16
N SER A 186 20.50 -0.62 9.46
CA SER A 186 19.62 -1.18 10.50
C SER A 186 18.17 -0.73 10.33
N ASN A 187 17.96 0.56 10.03
CA ASN A 187 16.62 1.12 9.80
C ASN A 187 15.96 0.53 8.56
N ILE A 188 16.72 0.29 7.48
CA ILE A 188 16.21 -0.34 6.25
C ILE A 188 15.79 -1.79 6.51
N LEU A 189 16.64 -2.57 7.19
CA LEU A 189 16.32 -3.96 7.55
C LEU A 189 15.07 -4.02 8.43
N MET A 190 14.97 -3.12 9.41
CA MET A 190 13.80 -3.03 10.28
C MET A 190 12.54 -2.63 9.51
N LEU A 191 12.63 -1.61 8.63
CA LEU A 191 11.50 -1.17 7.82
C LEU A 191 11.01 -2.28 6.89
N ASN A 192 11.93 -2.99 6.22
CA ASN A 192 11.58 -4.13 5.37
C ASN A 192 10.89 -5.25 6.16
N LYS A 193 11.37 -5.56 7.37
CA LYS A 193 10.71 -6.51 8.26
C LYS A 193 9.29 -6.06 8.62
N LEU A 194 9.10 -4.78 8.96
CA LEU A 194 7.81 -4.20 9.34
C LEU A 194 6.83 -4.14 8.15
N GLU A 195 7.29 -3.92 6.94
CA GLU A 195 6.45 -3.90 5.74
C GLU A 195 5.84 -5.26 5.41
N ASN A 196 6.62 -6.32 5.59
CA ASN A 196 6.17 -7.69 5.38
C ASN A 196 5.41 -8.28 6.58
N GLN A 197 5.30 -7.52 7.68
CA GLN A 197 4.63 -7.97 8.89
C GLN A 197 3.17 -7.48 8.89
N GLU A 198 2.23 -8.43 9.02
CA GLU A 198 0.79 -8.13 9.14
C GLU A 198 0.31 -8.15 10.59
N ILE A 199 1.00 -8.85 11.46
CA ILE A 199 0.60 -9.07 12.86
C ILE A 199 1.81 -8.85 13.76
N ILE A 200 1.61 -8.13 14.86
CA ILE A 200 2.63 -7.97 15.90
C ILE A 200 2.73 -9.26 16.71
N THR A 201 3.93 -9.82 16.75
CA THR A 201 4.30 -10.95 17.61
C THR A 201 4.91 -10.45 18.93
N ASP A 202 5.08 -11.35 19.89
CA ASP A 202 5.76 -11.07 21.17
C ASP A 202 5.14 -9.94 21.99
N LYS A 203 3.80 -9.81 21.93
CA LYS A 203 3.05 -8.88 22.77
C LYS A 203 3.13 -9.31 24.23
N LYS A 204 3.49 -8.38 25.12
CA LYS A 204 3.57 -8.53 26.57
C LYS A 204 2.98 -7.32 27.25
N GLU A 205 2.58 -7.49 28.49
CA GLU A 205 2.21 -6.36 29.35
C GLU A 205 3.46 -5.70 29.91
N PHE A 206 3.56 -4.39 29.77
CA PHE A 206 4.67 -3.58 30.28
C PHE A 206 4.19 -2.18 30.66
N SER A 207 4.94 -1.51 31.55
CA SER A 207 4.68 -0.13 31.95
C SER A 207 5.14 0.83 30.84
N LEU A 208 4.19 1.50 30.21
CA LEU A 208 4.47 2.42 29.09
C LEU A 208 5.13 3.72 29.56
N ASP A 209 4.77 4.21 30.75
CA ASP A 209 5.40 5.38 31.36
C ASP A 209 6.87 5.13 31.69
N GLU A 210 7.21 3.95 32.22
CA GLU A 210 8.59 3.56 32.47
C GLU A 210 9.39 3.38 31.17
N GLU A 211 8.78 2.85 30.13
CA GLU A 211 9.41 2.76 28.80
C GLU A 211 9.74 4.14 28.25
N LEU A 212 8.80 5.10 28.33
CA LEU A 212 9.03 6.48 27.91
C LEU A 212 10.13 7.15 28.75
N ARG A 213 10.15 6.96 30.09
CA ARG A 213 11.25 7.48 30.95
C ARG A 213 12.60 6.93 30.52
N ARG A 214 12.69 5.63 30.25
CA ARG A 214 13.93 5.00 29.77
C ARG A 214 14.39 5.57 28.44
N CYS A 215 13.47 5.83 27.50
CA CYS A 215 13.80 6.47 26.23
C CYS A 215 14.34 7.89 26.42
N VAL A 216 13.75 8.69 27.32
CA VAL A 216 14.24 10.03 27.65
C VAL A 216 15.65 9.95 28.24
N LEU A 217 15.88 9.06 29.21
CA LEU A 217 17.21 8.86 29.83
C LEU A 217 18.23 8.36 28.79
N GLN A 218 17.87 7.48 27.88
CA GLN A 218 18.77 7.00 26.82
C GLN A 218 19.26 8.13 25.91
N LEU A 219 18.45 9.18 25.74
CA LEU A 219 18.79 10.35 24.92
C LEU A 219 19.41 11.51 25.73
N GLN A 220 19.72 11.30 27.04
CA GLN A 220 20.19 12.34 27.94
C GLN A 220 21.44 13.05 27.43
N SER A 221 22.40 12.33 26.86
CA SER A 221 23.61 12.93 26.31
C SER A 221 23.34 13.93 25.18
N GLN A 222 22.26 13.70 24.40
CA GLN A 222 21.92 14.54 23.25
C GLN A 222 21.22 15.83 23.69
N TRP A 223 20.15 15.73 24.51
CA TRP A 223 19.47 16.93 25.00
C TRP A 223 20.26 17.70 26.04
N GLY A 224 21.10 17.01 26.84
CA GLY A 224 22.02 17.64 27.78
C GLY A 224 23.12 18.46 27.09
N ALA A 225 23.70 17.97 25.98
CA ALA A 225 24.68 18.71 25.19
C ALA A 225 24.12 20.02 24.60
N LYS A 226 22.81 20.11 24.38
CA LYS A 226 22.12 21.30 23.92
C LYS A 226 21.50 22.14 25.04
N ASN A 227 21.69 21.77 26.29
CA ASN A 227 21.06 22.42 27.46
C ASN A 227 19.53 22.53 27.33
N GLN A 228 18.90 21.55 26.67
CA GLN A 228 17.45 21.52 26.50
C GLN A 228 16.77 21.02 27.77
N GLU A 229 15.56 21.52 28.04
CA GLU A 229 14.72 21.04 29.13
C GLU A 229 13.72 20.00 28.61
N VAL A 230 13.73 18.78 29.20
CA VAL A 230 12.79 17.72 28.87
C VAL A 230 11.86 17.49 30.04
N ILE A 231 10.54 17.72 29.82
CA ILE A 231 9.52 17.68 30.87
C ILE A 231 8.59 16.46 30.62
N PRO A 232 8.78 15.32 31.32
CA PRO A 232 7.91 14.17 31.20
C PRO A 232 6.72 14.29 32.18
N GLU A 233 5.51 14.44 31.68
CA GLU A 233 4.22 14.35 32.39
C GLU A 233 3.55 13.02 32.06
N LEU A 234 3.86 11.95 32.79
CA LEU A 234 3.48 10.58 32.47
C LEU A 234 2.60 10.02 33.59
N CYS A 235 1.35 9.65 33.25
CA CYS A 235 0.52 8.86 34.16
C CYS A 235 0.99 7.39 34.15
N GLU A 236 0.89 6.72 35.31
CA GLU A 236 1.17 5.28 35.41
C GLU A 236 0.17 4.50 34.52
N LEU A 237 0.69 3.74 33.55
CA LEU A 237 -0.14 3.05 32.58
C LEU A 237 0.55 1.80 32.04
N ASN A 238 -0.11 0.65 32.22
CA ASN A 238 0.29 -0.60 31.60
C ASN A 238 -0.30 -0.72 30.19
N TYR A 239 0.52 -1.19 29.26
CA TYR A 239 0.13 -1.44 27.87
C TYR A 239 0.44 -2.87 27.48
N TYR A 240 -0.48 -3.50 26.72
CA TYR A 240 -0.28 -4.84 26.16
C TYR A 240 0.14 -4.73 24.69
N GLY A 241 1.42 -4.96 24.42
CA GLY A 241 2.00 -4.79 23.10
C GLY A 241 3.43 -5.28 22.99
N ASN A 242 4.10 -4.94 21.90
CA ASN A 242 5.53 -5.20 21.72
C ASN A 242 6.35 -3.98 22.15
N SER A 243 7.00 -4.05 23.32
CA SER A 243 7.80 -2.98 23.93
C SER A 243 8.96 -2.56 23.02
N GLU A 244 9.67 -3.50 22.38
CA GLU A 244 10.82 -3.17 21.52
C GLU A 244 10.40 -2.36 20.28
N MET A 245 9.25 -2.66 19.68
CA MET A 245 8.71 -1.88 18.55
C MET A 245 8.29 -0.48 19.01
N LEU A 246 7.60 -0.36 20.14
CA LEU A 246 7.17 0.93 20.67
C LEU A 246 8.36 1.78 21.15
N LYS A 247 9.39 1.16 21.71
CA LYS A 247 10.66 1.84 22.04
C LYS A 247 11.26 2.53 20.81
N GLN A 248 11.23 1.90 19.63
CA GLN A 248 11.69 2.53 18.40
C GLN A 248 10.83 3.76 18.02
N VAL A 249 9.51 3.69 18.25
CA VAL A 249 8.61 4.85 18.05
C VAL A 249 9.07 6.02 18.93
N TRP A 250 9.25 5.78 20.23
CA TRP A 250 9.61 6.84 21.18
C TRP A 250 10.99 7.41 20.92
N LEU A 251 11.98 6.57 20.65
CA LEU A 251 13.34 7.03 20.33
C LEU A 251 13.36 7.90 19.07
N ASN A 252 12.59 7.55 18.04
CA ASN A 252 12.53 8.36 16.83
C ASN A 252 11.77 9.68 17.03
N VAL A 253 10.64 9.67 17.73
CA VAL A 253 9.83 10.89 17.92
C VAL A 253 10.53 11.84 18.89
N ILE A 254 11.03 11.35 20.03
CA ILE A 254 11.76 12.16 21.02
C ILE A 254 13.10 12.63 20.42
N GLY A 255 13.82 11.75 19.71
CA GLY A 255 15.07 12.11 19.03
C GLY A 255 14.89 13.22 18.00
N ASN A 256 13.79 13.20 17.23
CA ASN A 256 13.45 14.30 16.33
C ASN A 256 13.16 15.60 17.08
N ALA A 257 12.40 15.55 18.17
CA ALA A 257 12.16 16.74 19.01
C ALA A 257 13.48 17.34 19.50
N ILE A 258 14.39 16.53 20.05
CA ILE A 258 15.72 16.96 20.50
C ILE A 258 16.54 17.57 19.35
N LYS A 259 16.52 16.91 18.20
CA LYS A 259 17.28 17.33 17.02
C LYS A 259 16.87 18.71 16.51
N TYR A 260 15.57 18.95 16.39
CA TYR A 260 15.00 20.15 15.76
C TYR A 260 14.67 21.27 16.76
N THR A 261 14.82 21.02 18.05
CA THR A 261 14.76 22.05 19.09
C THR A 261 16.12 22.75 19.21
N GLN A 262 16.10 24.08 19.35
CA GLN A 262 17.30 24.89 19.54
C GLN A 262 17.91 24.65 20.92
N ASP A 263 19.15 25.10 21.12
CA ASP A 263 19.83 25.04 22.39
C ASP A 263 19.03 25.83 23.45
N GLY A 264 18.87 25.27 24.65
CA GLY A 264 18.05 25.83 25.72
C GLY A 264 16.53 25.76 25.51
N GLY A 265 16.07 25.07 24.43
CA GLY A 265 14.65 24.90 24.19
C GLY A 265 14.00 23.83 25.07
N THR A 266 12.68 23.68 24.95
CA THR A 266 11.85 22.83 25.83
C THR A 266 11.14 21.74 25.03
N ILE A 267 11.10 20.52 25.57
CA ILE A 267 10.41 19.37 25.02
C ILE A 267 9.49 18.78 26.10
N GLU A 268 8.19 18.80 25.85
CA GLU A 268 7.18 18.21 26.75
C GLU A 268 6.76 16.83 26.24
N ILE A 269 6.72 15.83 27.13
CA ILE A 269 6.25 14.48 26.81
C ILE A 269 5.09 14.14 27.75
N ARG A 270 3.89 13.95 27.20
CA ARG A 270 2.69 13.65 27.97
C ARG A 270 2.11 12.29 27.60
N LEU A 271 1.81 11.49 28.63
CA LEU A 271 1.09 10.24 28.52
C LEU A 271 -0.24 10.36 29.27
N ASP A 272 -1.34 10.18 28.56
CA ASP A 272 -2.68 10.18 29.15
C ASP A 272 -3.65 9.24 28.41
N ILE A 273 -4.81 8.98 29.00
CA ILE A 273 -5.92 8.35 28.30
C ILE A 273 -6.59 9.42 27.43
N ASN A 274 -6.92 9.09 26.17
CA ASN A 274 -7.55 10.03 25.27
C ASN A 274 -8.93 10.50 25.82
N PRO A 275 -9.09 11.79 26.19
CA PRO A 275 -10.34 12.28 26.79
C PRO A 275 -11.55 12.21 25.84
N LYS A 276 -11.32 12.02 24.54
CA LYS A 276 -12.39 11.83 23.53
C LYS A 276 -12.73 10.37 23.29
N ASN A 277 -11.86 9.43 23.68
CA ASN A 277 -12.07 8.00 23.53
C ASN A 277 -11.28 7.26 24.60
N SER A 278 -11.96 6.84 25.65
CA SER A 278 -11.36 6.14 26.80
C SER A 278 -10.72 4.78 26.47
N ASN A 279 -10.97 4.25 25.25
CA ASN A 279 -10.36 3.03 24.76
C ASN A 279 -9.04 3.28 24.03
N GLU A 280 -8.50 4.49 24.10
CA GLU A 280 -7.23 4.87 23.47
C GLU A 280 -6.28 5.56 24.47
N ILE A 281 -5.05 5.15 24.42
CA ILE A 281 -3.91 5.83 25.04
C ILE A 281 -3.44 6.92 24.08
N ARG A 282 -3.01 8.04 24.65
CA ARG A 282 -2.46 9.15 23.90
C ARG A 282 -1.08 9.54 24.46
N VAL A 283 -0.07 9.47 23.59
CA VAL A 283 1.28 10.01 23.88
C VAL A 283 1.50 11.24 23.01
N ARG A 284 1.87 12.36 23.63
CA ARG A 284 2.21 13.61 22.95
C ARG A 284 3.64 13.99 23.22
N VAL A 285 4.36 14.33 22.17
CA VAL A 285 5.69 14.94 22.26
C VAL A 285 5.60 16.30 21.59
N THR A 286 5.83 17.35 22.36
CA THR A 286 5.71 18.75 21.91
C THR A 286 7.05 19.42 22.10
N ASP A 287 7.58 20.05 21.08
CA ASP A 287 8.79 20.86 21.09
C ASP A 287 8.49 22.32 20.70
N ASN A 288 9.33 23.23 21.13
CA ASN A 288 9.35 24.64 20.74
C ASN A 288 10.44 24.93 19.68
N GLY A 289 10.78 23.96 18.85
CA GLY A 289 11.82 24.03 17.83
C GLY A 289 11.45 24.84 16.60
N ILE A 290 12.17 24.57 15.51
CA ILE A 290 12.00 25.31 14.23
C ILE A 290 10.64 25.11 13.56
N GLY A 291 9.91 24.05 13.93
CA GLY A 291 8.65 23.68 13.29
C GLY A 291 8.80 23.33 11.80
N MET A 292 7.65 23.17 11.14
CA MET A 292 7.55 22.79 9.73
C MET A 292 6.46 23.57 9.03
N ASP A 293 6.62 23.83 7.74
CA ASP A 293 5.57 24.34 6.87
C ASP A 293 4.54 23.23 6.53
N LYS A 294 3.46 23.62 5.87
CA LYS A 294 2.39 22.67 5.53
C LYS A 294 2.85 21.60 4.53
N ALA A 295 3.63 21.96 3.53
CA ALA A 295 4.12 21.05 2.50
C ALA A 295 5.01 19.96 3.11
N THR A 296 5.93 20.34 3.99
CA THR A 296 6.77 19.43 4.76
C THR A 296 5.93 18.53 5.67
N THR A 297 4.96 19.11 6.41
CA THR A 297 4.11 18.37 7.34
C THR A 297 3.30 17.24 6.65
N GLU A 298 2.89 17.43 5.42
CA GLU A 298 2.15 16.43 4.63
C GLU A 298 3.04 15.24 4.22
N ARG A 299 4.35 15.45 4.08
CA ARG A 299 5.31 14.50 3.52
C ARG A 299 6.25 13.84 4.52
N ILE A 300 6.29 14.29 5.78
CA ILE A 300 7.28 13.81 6.78
C ILE A 300 7.26 12.31 7.06
N PHE A 301 6.18 11.61 6.69
CA PHE A 301 6.05 10.15 6.83
C PHE A 301 6.45 9.39 5.56
N GLU A 302 6.82 10.09 4.46
CA GLU A 302 7.38 9.48 3.27
C GLU A 302 8.81 9.00 3.56
N LYS A 303 9.21 7.88 2.96
CA LYS A 303 10.56 7.32 3.13
C LYS A 303 11.59 8.25 2.48
N PHE A 304 12.74 8.42 3.13
CA PHE A 304 13.85 9.28 2.72
C PHE A 304 13.50 10.77 2.59
N TYR A 305 12.26 11.16 2.90
CA TYR A 305 11.90 12.58 2.87
C TYR A 305 12.60 13.34 4.00
N GLN A 306 13.26 14.42 3.65
CA GLN A 306 13.89 15.38 4.54
C GLN A 306 13.37 16.76 4.14
N GLY A 307 12.73 17.47 5.07
CA GLY A 307 12.34 18.88 4.83
C GLY A 307 13.59 19.72 4.71
N ASP A 308 13.66 20.53 3.67
CA ASP A 308 14.75 21.40 3.24
C ASP A 308 16.19 21.05 3.66
N SER A 309 16.93 20.65 2.65
CA SER A 309 18.33 20.93 2.25
C SER A 309 19.41 21.15 3.32
N SER A 310 19.20 21.08 4.59
CA SER A 310 20.30 21.02 5.53
C SER A 310 20.73 19.56 5.73
N HIS A 311 21.43 19.00 4.75
CA HIS A 311 22.26 17.79 4.94
C HIS A 311 23.19 17.87 6.15
N ALA A 312 23.28 19.05 6.76
CA ALA A 312 24.05 19.35 7.97
C ALA A 312 23.46 18.74 9.26
N THR A 313 22.17 18.46 9.32
CA THR A 313 21.54 17.85 10.50
C THR A 313 21.24 16.37 10.23
N GLY A 314 22.19 15.49 10.47
CA GLY A 314 22.17 14.05 10.20
C GLY A 314 20.84 13.34 10.47
N GLY A 315 20.31 12.72 9.45
CA GLY A 315 19.12 11.83 9.47
C GLY A 315 18.99 11.19 8.12
N ASN A 316 18.31 10.05 8.02
CA ASN A 316 18.14 9.29 6.79
C ASN A 316 16.68 9.28 6.26
N GLY A 317 15.78 10.10 6.83
CA GLY A 317 14.39 10.19 6.41
C GLY A 317 13.55 8.91 6.60
N LEU A 318 14.07 7.90 7.31
CA LEU A 318 13.37 6.62 7.52
C LEU A 318 12.67 6.52 8.88
N GLY A 319 13.08 7.32 9.85
CA GLY A 319 12.60 7.23 11.24
C GLY A 319 11.10 7.42 11.39
N LEU A 320 10.52 8.48 10.78
CA LEU A 320 9.09 8.76 10.87
C LEU A 320 8.24 7.81 10.01
N ALA A 321 8.75 7.34 8.87
CA ALA A 321 8.09 6.29 8.09
C ALA A 321 7.97 4.98 8.91
N MET A 322 9.03 4.60 9.63
CA MET A 322 9.03 3.47 10.55
C MET A 322 8.04 3.68 11.72
N VAL A 323 8.03 4.87 12.32
CA VAL A 323 7.08 5.24 13.39
C VAL A 323 5.64 5.05 12.90
N LYS A 324 5.29 5.59 11.74
CA LYS A 324 3.95 5.45 11.16
C LYS A 324 3.58 3.98 10.99
N ARG A 325 4.47 3.18 10.41
CA ARG A 325 4.22 1.75 10.16
C ARG A 325 4.04 0.94 11.45
N ILE A 326 4.88 1.17 12.47
CA ILE A 326 4.74 0.49 13.78
C ILE A 326 3.41 0.87 14.43
N VAL A 327 3.05 2.15 14.43
CA VAL A 327 1.79 2.62 15.04
C VAL A 327 0.58 2.02 14.30
N GLU A 328 0.61 1.94 12.98
CA GLU A 328 -0.43 1.28 12.17
C GLU A 328 -0.54 -0.23 12.48
N LEU A 329 0.58 -0.92 12.62
CA LEU A 329 0.60 -2.34 13.03
C LEU A 329 0.00 -2.55 14.43
N CYS A 330 0.19 -1.57 15.34
CA CYS A 330 -0.45 -1.56 16.66
C CYS A 330 -1.96 -1.24 16.60
N GLY A 331 -2.56 -1.04 15.42
CA GLY A 331 -3.95 -0.58 15.27
C GLY A 331 -4.16 0.87 15.70
N GLY A 332 -3.07 1.61 15.87
CA GLY A 332 -3.07 3.01 16.29
C GLY A 332 -3.03 4.00 15.14
N ARG A 333 -2.83 5.26 15.47
CA ARG A 333 -2.61 6.34 14.50
C ARG A 333 -1.68 7.39 15.06
N ILE A 334 -0.93 8.06 14.18
CA ILE A 334 -0.09 9.21 14.51
C ILE A 334 -0.64 10.47 13.84
N ARG A 335 -0.56 11.59 14.55
CA ARG A 335 -0.89 12.93 14.04
C ARG A 335 0.23 13.88 14.34
N VAL A 336 0.42 14.86 13.46
CA VAL A 336 1.37 15.94 13.64
C VAL A 336 0.64 17.27 13.52
N LYS A 337 1.05 18.24 14.35
CA LYS A 337 0.72 19.65 14.23
C LYS A 337 2.03 20.42 14.32
N SER A 338 2.30 21.25 13.34
CA SER A 338 3.52 22.04 13.31
C SER A 338 3.26 23.40 12.69
N GLU A 339 3.98 24.39 13.12
CA GLU A 339 4.00 25.73 12.56
C GLU A 339 5.44 26.24 12.58
N LEU A 340 5.87 26.81 11.46
CA LEU A 340 7.23 27.29 11.29
C LEU A 340 7.60 28.28 12.42
N ASN A 341 8.76 28.09 13.06
CA ASN A 341 9.29 28.84 14.21
C ASN A 341 8.41 28.81 15.49
N LYS A 342 7.44 27.89 15.58
CA LYS A 342 6.64 27.70 16.80
C LYS A 342 6.79 26.30 17.40
N GLY A 343 7.42 25.38 16.66
CA GLY A 343 7.66 24.02 17.09
C GLY A 343 6.71 23.00 16.51
N THR A 344 6.81 21.78 17.01
CA THR A 344 6.05 20.63 16.50
C THR A 344 5.42 19.84 17.63
N GLN A 345 4.22 19.32 17.40
CA GLN A 345 3.56 18.38 18.30
C GLN A 345 3.25 17.09 17.54
N PHE A 346 3.89 16.01 17.91
CA PHE A 346 3.50 14.66 17.52
C PHE A 346 2.52 14.07 18.53
N THR A 347 1.49 13.40 18.06
CA THR A 347 0.49 12.72 18.90
C THR A 347 0.27 11.31 18.38
N VAL A 348 0.65 10.33 19.18
CA VAL A 348 0.44 8.91 18.91
C VAL A 348 -0.76 8.44 19.72
N TYR A 349 -1.69 7.76 19.06
CA TYR A 349 -2.85 7.12 19.67
C TYR A 349 -2.71 5.61 19.54
N LEU A 350 -2.82 4.90 20.63
CA LEU A 350 -2.75 3.43 20.67
C LEU A 350 -4.05 2.88 21.28
N PRO A 351 -4.66 1.84 20.70
CA PRO A 351 -5.85 1.22 21.29
C PRO A 351 -5.48 0.48 22.57
N ILE A 352 -6.37 0.53 23.56
CA ILE A 352 -6.26 -0.29 24.76
C ILE A 352 -6.85 -1.67 24.40
N GLU A 353 -5.97 -2.63 24.08
CA GLU A 353 -6.38 -4.01 23.82
C GLU A 353 -6.58 -4.73 25.16
N ASN A 354 -7.78 -5.30 25.37
CA ASN A 354 -8.02 -6.23 26.47
C ASN A 354 -7.57 -7.65 26.06
N LYS A 355 -6.90 -8.35 26.97
CA LYS A 355 -6.45 -9.77 26.80
C LYS A 355 -7.56 -10.73 26.35
N GLU A 356 -8.83 -10.37 26.55
CA GLU A 356 -10.00 -11.17 26.19
C GLU A 356 -10.30 -11.10 24.68
N THR A 357 -10.10 -9.95 24.05
CA THR A 357 -10.36 -9.74 22.62
C THR A 357 -9.42 -10.57 21.74
N GLU A 358 -8.16 -10.75 22.14
CA GLU A 358 -7.18 -11.56 21.39
C GLU A 358 -7.49 -13.07 21.45
N LYS A 359 -8.06 -13.55 22.57
CA LYS A 359 -8.52 -14.95 22.69
C LYS A 359 -9.73 -15.23 21.80
N GLU A 360 -10.63 -14.27 21.65
CA GLU A 360 -11.78 -14.39 20.75
C GLU A 360 -11.38 -14.33 19.27
N ASP A 361 -10.46 -13.47 18.90
CA ASP A 361 -9.96 -13.37 17.53
C ASP A 361 -9.10 -14.58 17.11
N LYS A 362 -8.27 -15.12 18.01
CA LYS A 362 -7.57 -16.38 17.79
C LYS A 362 -8.56 -17.55 17.65
N LYS A 363 -9.63 -17.57 18.43
CA LYS A 363 -10.68 -18.59 18.36
C LYS A 363 -11.51 -18.47 17.06
N LYS A 364 -11.80 -17.26 16.60
CA LYS A 364 -12.47 -17.01 15.31
C LYS A 364 -11.58 -17.37 14.11
N LYS A 365 -10.28 -17.07 14.16
CA LYS A 365 -9.35 -17.46 13.10
C LYS A 365 -9.14 -18.97 13.04
N SER A 366 -9.01 -19.67 14.16
CA SER A 366 -8.90 -21.12 14.20
C SER A 366 -10.16 -21.84 13.71
N LEU A 367 -11.36 -21.31 14.01
CA LEU A 367 -12.63 -21.81 13.48
C LEU A 367 -12.76 -21.62 11.96
N ASN A 368 -12.26 -20.48 11.42
CA ASN A 368 -12.27 -20.25 9.98
C ASN A 368 -11.26 -21.12 9.23
N THR A 369 -10.11 -21.46 9.84
CA THR A 369 -9.11 -22.34 9.23
C THR A 369 -9.59 -23.79 9.22
N VAL A 370 -10.29 -24.24 10.27
CA VAL A 370 -10.90 -25.57 10.33
C VAL A 370 -12.06 -25.72 9.33
N ASN A 371 -12.88 -24.66 9.14
CA ASN A 371 -13.95 -24.69 8.13
C ASN A 371 -13.43 -24.68 6.69
N LEU A 372 -12.27 -24.10 6.41
CA LEU A 372 -11.61 -24.15 5.08
C LEU A 372 -11.00 -25.52 4.78
N SER A 373 -10.52 -26.25 5.79
CA SER A 373 -10.00 -27.60 5.61
C SER A 373 -11.08 -28.66 5.44
N LEU A 374 -12.32 -28.40 5.86
CA LEU A 374 -13.48 -29.30 5.68
C LEU A 374 -14.19 -29.15 4.32
N ILE A 375 -13.82 -28.15 3.50
CA ILE A 375 -14.37 -27.92 2.15
C ILE A 375 -13.48 -28.57 1.06
N HIS A 376 -12.32 -29.11 1.43
CA HIS A 376 -11.38 -29.78 0.50
C HIS A 376 -11.29 -31.32 0.69
N ILE A 377 -12.33 -31.94 1.26
CA ILE A 377 -12.52 -33.41 1.24
C ILE A 377 -13.74 -33.78 0.40
#